data_6f57be41e70b77e15626edc0a1b0f587
#
_entry.id   6f57be41e70b77e15626edc0a1b0f587
#
_cell.length_a   1.000
_cell.length_b   1.000
_cell.length_c   1.000
_cell.angle_alpha   90.00
_cell.angle_beta   90.00
_cell.angle_gamma   90.00
#
_symmetry.space_group_name_H-M   'P 1'
#
loop_
_entity.id
_entity.type
_entity.pdbx_description
1 polymer ?
#
loop_
_entity_poly.entity_id
_entity_poly.type
_entity_poly.pdbx_seq_one_letter_code
_entity_poly.pdbx_strand_id
1 'polypeptide(L)'
;MAQTTTHPSAAEQAGMLISEKDAIEGARVLYPIGKIKAATAWHAAGHAPISNNWRERVLQDLIRRAEDIDADAIIEVDYKVEPVENRDEGGVKLERVCATGIAVRIANAA
;
A
#
# COMPACT_ATOMS: atom_id res chain seq x y z
N MET A 1 -1.77 -2.79 -30.71
CA MET A 1 -1.99 -2.82 -30.23
C MET A 1 -2.83 -3.10 -29.43
N ALA A 2 -3.22 -3.75 -29.17
CA ALA A 2 -4.15 -3.82 -28.54
C ALA A 2 -4.15 -3.54 -27.27
N GLN A 3 -4.84 -2.79 -26.85
CA GLN A 3 -4.85 -2.46 -25.66
C GLN A 3 -5.79 -3.23 -24.95
N THR A 4 -5.54 -3.67 -23.88
CA THR A 4 -6.42 -4.35 -23.12
C THR A 4 -7.51 -3.50 -22.74
N THR A 5 -8.69 -3.98 -22.72
CA THR A 5 -9.78 -3.23 -22.30
C THR A 5 -10.05 -3.36 -20.84
N THR A 6 -9.29 -4.14 -20.12
CA THR A 6 -9.47 -4.27 -18.71
C THR A 6 -8.88 -3.07 -18.02
N HIS A 7 -9.55 -2.56 -17.04
CA HIS A 7 -8.99 -1.47 -16.28
C HIS A 7 -8.04 -2.03 -15.27
N PRO A 8 -6.78 -1.72 -15.36
CA PRO A 8 -5.83 -2.28 -14.41
C PRO A 8 -6.02 -1.69 -13.03
N SER A 9 -5.55 -2.38 -12.04
CA SER A 9 -5.53 -1.86 -10.70
C SER A 9 -4.60 -0.68 -10.62
N ALA A 10 -4.65 0.04 -9.52
CA ALA A 10 -3.75 1.17 -9.33
C ALA A 10 -2.30 0.72 -9.44
N ALA A 11 -1.98 -0.44 -8.91
CA ALA A 11 -0.61 -0.94 -8.97
C ALA A 11 -0.19 -1.18 -10.39
N GLU A 12 -1.06 -1.76 -11.19
CA GLU A 12 -0.71 -2.03 -12.58
C GLU A 12 -0.58 -0.75 -13.37
N GLN A 13 -1.40 0.23 -13.08
CA GLN A 13 -1.30 1.49 -13.78
C GLN A 13 -0.01 2.21 -13.46
N ALA A 14 0.48 2.06 -12.28
CA ALA A 14 1.73 2.68 -11.90
C ALA A 14 2.93 1.84 -12.31
N GLY A 15 2.72 0.67 -12.84
CA GLY A 15 3.83 -0.21 -13.15
C GLY A 15 4.45 -0.87 -11.95
N MET A 16 3.75 -0.83 -10.82
CA MET A 16 4.30 -1.36 -9.58
C MET A 16 3.65 -2.70 -9.28
N LEU A 17 4.45 -3.70 -9.01
CA LEU A 17 3.94 -5.01 -8.65
C LEU A 17 3.77 -5.07 -7.14
N ILE A 18 2.68 -5.67 -6.68
CA ILE A 18 2.32 -5.67 -5.28
C ILE A 18 2.06 -7.09 -4.84
N SER A 19 2.59 -7.47 -3.70
CA SER A 19 2.32 -8.79 -3.13
C SER A 19 2.20 -8.70 -1.62
N GLU A 20 1.29 -9.49 -1.07
CA GLU A 20 1.20 -9.62 0.37
C GLU A 20 2.16 -10.67 0.89
N LYS A 21 2.77 -11.40 -0.01
CA LYS A 21 3.74 -12.42 0.37
C LYS A 21 5.13 -11.85 0.19
N ASP A 22 6.12 -12.68 0.44
CA ASP A 22 7.50 -12.25 0.35
C ASP A 22 8.08 -12.46 -1.04
N ALA A 23 7.25 -12.69 -2.03
CA ALA A 23 7.72 -12.93 -3.39
C ALA A 23 6.73 -12.36 -4.39
N ILE A 24 7.23 -12.09 -5.59
CA ILE A 24 6.42 -11.62 -6.70
C ILE A 24 6.41 -12.73 -7.74
N GLU A 25 5.22 -13.15 -8.12
CA GLU A 25 5.08 -14.20 -9.08
C GLU A 25 5.64 -13.73 -10.42
N GLY A 26 6.45 -14.54 -11.04
CA GLY A 26 7.01 -14.20 -12.35
C GLY A 26 8.21 -13.29 -12.29
N ALA A 27 8.75 -13.01 -11.11
CA ALA A 27 9.88 -12.12 -10.98
C ALA A 27 10.75 -12.58 -9.82
N ARG A 28 11.98 -12.10 -9.80
CA ARG A 28 12.90 -12.44 -8.74
C ARG A 28 13.30 -11.18 -8.02
N VAL A 29 13.20 -11.18 -6.71
CA VAL A 29 13.61 -10.04 -5.92
C VAL A 29 15.12 -9.97 -5.93
N LEU A 30 15.67 -8.86 -6.42
CA LEU A 30 17.10 -8.66 -6.45
C LEU A 30 17.62 -8.20 -5.10
N TYR A 31 16.98 -7.19 -4.55
CA TYR A 31 17.36 -6.73 -3.21
C TYR A 31 16.28 -5.81 -2.68
N PRO A 32 16.17 -5.73 -1.38
CA PRO A 32 15.23 -4.79 -0.78
C PRO A 32 15.83 -3.39 -0.74
N ILE A 33 14.99 -2.39 -0.91
CA ILE A 33 15.43 -1.02 -0.79
C ILE A 33 15.14 -0.55 0.63
N GLY A 34 13.96 -0.85 1.14
CA GLY A 34 13.62 -0.44 2.49
C GLY A 34 12.16 -0.63 2.79
N LYS A 35 11.83 -0.50 4.06
CA LYS A 35 10.46 -0.57 4.50
C LYS A 35 9.78 0.75 4.23
N ILE A 36 8.53 0.68 3.80
CA ILE A 36 7.75 1.88 3.54
C ILE A 36 6.42 1.76 4.24
N LYS A 37 5.80 2.89 4.50
CA LYS A 37 4.55 2.94 5.21
C LYS A 37 3.73 4.11 4.70
N ALA A 38 2.45 3.93 4.64
CA ALA A 38 1.50 4.98 4.30
C ALA A 38 0.31 4.86 5.22
N ALA A 39 -0.41 5.95 5.41
CA ALA A 39 -1.55 5.92 6.32
C ALA A 39 -2.58 6.91 5.84
N THR A 40 -3.84 6.62 6.15
CA THR A 40 -4.91 7.55 5.88
C THR A 40 -4.90 8.63 6.94
N ALA A 41 -5.70 9.64 6.73
CA ALA A 41 -5.90 10.64 7.76
C ALA A 41 -6.62 10.01 8.94
N TRP A 42 -6.51 10.62 10.10
CA TRP A 42 -7.22 10.16 11.27
C TRP A 42 -8.70 10.40 11.10
N HIS A 43 -9.50 9.49 11.59
CA HIS A 43 -10.94 9.63 11.55
C HIS A 43 -11.53 9.03 12.82
N ALA A 44 -12.77 9.33 13.09
CA ALA A 44 -13.40 8.81 14.29
C ALA A 44 -13.53 7.30 14.20
N ALA A 45 -13.21 6.64 15.27
CA ALA A 45 -13.24 5.17 15.29
C ALA A 45 -14.67 4.71 15.04
N GLY A 46 -14.78 3.71 14.21
CA GLY A 46 -16.08 3.16 13.87
C GLY A 46 -16.79 3.92 12.79
N HIS A 47 -16.24 5.02 12.35
CA HIS A 47 -16.84 5.82 11.30
C HIS A 47 -16.00 5.78 10.05
N ALA A 48 -15.38 4.68 9.78
CA ALA A 48 -14.62 4.54 8.56
C ALA A 48 -15.61 4.65 7.44
N PRO A 49 -15.45 5.61 6.60
CA PRO A 49 -16.35 5.75 5.50
C PRO A 49 -16.12 4.59 4.61
N ILE A 50 -16.89 4.28 3.86
CA ILE A 50 -16.92 3.33 2.89
C ILE A 50 -15.69 2.55 2.77
N SER A 51 -15.68 1.48 3.41
CA SER A 51 -14.52 0.73 3.63
C SER A 51 -13.76 0.31 2.45
N ASN A 52 -14.37 0.17 1.32
CA ASN A 52 -13.65 -0.38 0.21
C ASN A 52 -12.61 0.54 -0.35
N ASN A 53 -12.71 1.82 -0.11
CA ASN A 53 -11.74 2.73 -0.67
C ASN A 53 -10.54 2.97 0.20
N TRP A 54 -10.59 2.52 1.45
CA TRP A 54 -9.48 2.75 2.33
C TRP A 54 -8.22 2.08 1.88
N ARG A 55 -8.34 0.80 1.53
CA ARG A 55 -7.17 0.06 1.11
C ARG A 55 -6.62 0.61 -0.18
N GLU A 56 -7.49 0.97 -1.10
CA GLU A 56 -7.03 1.51 -2.37
C GLU A 56 -6.31 2.82 -2.17
N ARG A 57 -6.83 3.70 -1.34
CA ARG A 57 -6.18 4.97 -1.11
C ARG A 57 -4.84 4.83 -0.44
N VAL A 58 -4.76 4.00 0.58
CA VAL A 58 -3.51 3.87 1.29
C VAL A 58 -2.50 3.10 0.45
N LEU A 59 -2.98 2.20 -0.40
CA LEU A 59 -2.09 1.49 -1.31
C LEU A 59 -1.52 2.44 -2.35
N GLN A 60 -2.32 3.35 -2.86
CA GLN A 60 -1.80 4.33 -3.81
C GLN A 60 -0.72 5.19 -3.19
N ASP A 61 -0.89 5.56 -1.94
CA ASP A 61 0.14 6.33 -1.26
C ASP A 61 1.39 5.49 -1.04
N LEU A 62 1.22 4.22 -0.75
CA LEU A 62 2.35 3.32 -0.56
C LEU A 62 3.11 3.18 -1.87
N ILE A 63 2.40 3.04 -2.98
CA ILE A 63 3.00 2.94 -4.30
C ILE A 63 3.81 4.21 -4.60
N ARG A 64 3.25 5.37 -4.28
CA ARG A 64 3.95 6.60 -4.53
C ARG A 64 5.25 6.67 -3.75
N ARG A 65 5.24 6.20 -2.52
CA ARG A 65 6.47 6.18 -1.73
C ARG A 65 7.49 5.23 -2.32
N ALA A 66 7.03 4.10 -2.86
CA ALA A 66 7.94 3.17 -3.50
C ALA A 66 8.53 3.76 -4.78
N GLU A 67 7.71 4.47 -5.52
CA GLU A 67 8.20 5.12 -6.74
C GLU A 67 9.25 6.17 -6.42
N ASP A 68 9.09 6.87 -5.31
CA ASP A 68 10.03 7.90 -4.93
C ASP A 68 11.42 7.35 -4.66
N ILE A 69 11.53 6.08 -4.35
CA ILE A 69 12.83 5.47 -4.09
C ILE A 69 13.19 4.47 -5.19
N ASP A 70 12.53 4.59 -6.33
CA ASP A 70 12.85 3.80 -7.53
C ASP A 70 12.67 2.31 -7.33
N ALA A 71 11.68 1.93 -6.58
CA ALA A 71 11.39 0.51 -6.41
C ALA A 71 10.62 -0.02 -7.62
N ASP A 72 10.75 -1.31 -7.85
CA ASP A 72 10.00 -1.98 -8.89
C ASP A 72 8.77 -2.68 -8.35
N ALA A 73 8.78 -3.01 -7.08
CA ALA A 73 7.69 -3.78 -6.48
C ALA A 73 7.66 -3.55 -4.98
N ILE A 74 6.55 -3.94 -4.37
CA ILE A 74 6.38 -3.89 -2.93
C ILE A 74 5.94 -5.27 -2.50
N ILE A 75 6.65 -5.86 -1.57
CA ILE A 75 6.29 -7.18 -1.04
C ILE A 75 5.91 -7.05 0.42
N GLU A 76 5.31 -8.10 0.94
CA GLU A 76 4.88 -8.17 2.34
C GLU A 76 3.98 -7.02 2.71
N VAL A 77 3.07 -6.69 1.82
CA VAL A 77 2.13 -5.60 2.06
C VAL A 77 1.14 -6.05 3.12
N ASP A 78 0.93 -5.21 4.09
CA ASP A 78 0.02 -5.50 5.19
C ASP A 78 -0.75 -4.24 5.54
N TYR A 79 -1.97 -4.42 6.01
CA TYR A 79 -2.83 -3.31 6.38
C TYR A 79 -3.20 -3.45 7.85
N LYS A 80 -3.19 -2.34 8.55
CA LYS A 80 -3.54 -2.34 9.95
C LYS A 80 -4.36 -1.12 10.27
N VAL A 81 -5.24 -1.26 11.24
CA VAL A 81 -5.96 -0.12 11.78
C VAL A 81 -5.21 0.29 13.04
N GLU A 82 -4.79 1.54 13.10
CA GLU A 82 -4.07 2.06 14.26
C GLU A 82 -4.97 2.97 15.05
N PRO A 83 -5.22 2.69 16.30
CA PRO A 83 -5.99 3.58 17.12
C PRO A 83 -5.09 4.65 17.74
N VAL A 84 -5.68 5.79 18.04
CA VAL A 84 -4.96 6.77 18.78
C VAL A 84 -5.50 6.75 20.18
N GLU A 85 -4.61 6.55 21.11
CA GLU A 85 -5.00 6.56 22.45
C GLU A 85 -5.24 7.86 22.99
N ASN A 86 -4.94 8.91 22.31
CA ASN A 86 -5.10 10.20 22.84
C ASN A 86 -6.52 10.52 22.92
N ARG A 87 -7.08 10.84 24.01
CA ARG A 87 -8.40 11.23 24.11
C ARG A 87 -8.49 12.65 24.04
N ASP A 88 -9.14 13.17 23.07
CA ASP A 88 -9.35 14.57 23.06
C ASP A 88 -10.38 14.83 24.11
N GLU A 89 -10.76 16.07 24.26
CA GLU A 89 -11.63 16.42 25.27
C GLU A 89 -13.00 15.96 25.03
N GLY A 90 -13.36 15.62 23.85
CA GLY A 90 -14.67 15.08 23.57
C GLY A 90 -14.75 13.61 23.75
N GLY A 91 -13.65 12.96 24.08
CA GLY A 91 -13.66 11.54 24.27
C GLY A 91 -13.77 10.75 22.98
N VAL A 92 -13.53 11.37 21.86
CA VAL A 92 -13.62 10.69 20.59
C VAL A 92 -12.36 9.92 20.36
N LYS A 93 -12.49 8.65 20.07
CA LYS A 93 -11.34 7.86 19.70
C LYS A 93 -11.10 8.01 18.22
N LEU A 94 -9.87 8.15 17.86
CA LEU A 94 -9.50 8.28 16.46
C LEU A 94 -8.74 7.05 16.01
N GLU A 95 -8.81 6.76 14.75
CA GLU A 95 -8.08 5.66 14.18
C GLU A 95 -7.70 5.99 12.74
N ARG A 96 -6.76 5.25 12.21
CA ARG A 96 -6.39 5.40 10.80
C ARG A 96 -6.01 4.03 10.26
N VAL A 97 -6.06 3.90 8.95
CA VAL A 97 -5.65 2.68 8.29
C VAL A 97 -4.24 2.90 7.77
N CYS A 98 -3.37 1.96 8.05
CA CYS A 98 -1.99 2.03 7.61
C CYS A 98 -1.68 0.87 6.71
N ALA A 99 -0.79 1.08 5.76
CA ALA A 99 -0.24 0.02 4.95
C ALA A 99 1.26 0.05 5.07
N THR A 100 1.86 -1.11 5.16
CA THR A 100 3.31 -1.22 5.21
C THR A 100 3.74 -2.23 4.16
N GLY A 101 4.98 -2.18 3.79
CA GLY A 101 5.54 -3.13 2.86
C GLY A 101 7.02 -2.94 2.74
N ILE A 102 7.64 -3.76 1.93
CA ILE A 102 9.06 -3.65 1.65
C ILE A 102 9.21 -3.35 0.18
N ALA A 103 9.83 -2.22 -0.11
CA ALA A 103 10.10 -1.82 -1.49
C ALA A 103 11.32 -2.57 -1.97
N VAL A 104 11.25 -3.14 -3.15
CA VAL A 104 12.32 -3.98 -3.68
C VAL A 104 12.58 -3.68 -5.14
N ARG A 105 13.78 -4.05 -5.58
CA ARG A 105 14.08 -4.11 -7.01
C ARG A 105 13.97 -5.55 -7.44
N ILE A 106 13.48 -5.76 -8.64
CA ILE A 106 13.28 -7.12 -9.14
C ILE A 106 13.86 -7.26 -10.52
N ALA A 107 14.03 -8.51 -10.92
CA ALA A 107 14.35 -8.88 -12.29
C ALA A 107 13.23 -9.76 -12.78
N ASN A 108 12.90 -9.60 -14.04
CA ASN A 108 11.88 -10.47 -14.61
C ASN A 108 12.39 -11.88 -14.68
N ALA A 109 11.49 -12.80 -14.53
CA ALA A 109 11.87 -14.18 -14.55
C ALA A 109 11.98 -14.74 -15.95
N ALA A 110 11.76 -14.01 -16.91
CA ALA A 110 11.73 -14.54 -18.27
C ALA A 110 13.06 -14.97 -18.80
#